data_5b25af4a62e96fd81fc5cd735f2be2e0
#
_entry.id   5b25af4a62e96fd81fc5cd735f2be2e0
#
_cell.length_a   1.000
_cell.length_b   1.000
_cell.length_c   1.000
_cell.angle_alpha   90.00
_cell.angle_beta   90.00
_cell.angle_gamma   90.00
#
_symmetry.space_group_name_H-M   'P 1'
#
loop_
_entity.id
_entity.type
_entity.pdbx_description
1 polymer ?
#
loop_
_entity_poly.entity_id
_entity_poly.type
_entity_poly.pdbx_seq_one_letter_code
_entity_poly.pdbx_strand_id
1 'polypeptide(L)'
;GQIKEASRLAKLSVKLNPQDERLWAILAETQVRTNLLQEATHSLAKAKEINPKNPKLWFAEGSLYLQLKNPKQATYLIEKGLQIDPKNAHAYFQLGNAQIMQSKLRLALKAFKNASNLKPKFWEAINNQGLVLFEMGKIKEAIIIWRNVLTIEKNPEPMLALAAALNQLKQTNNESRDLAKEALAENPNYVSTQHQADQLWGYKLQEATKKLFNDPELKFDVERALANSN
;
A
#
# COMPACT_ATOMS: atom_id res chain seq x y z
N GLY A 1 -16.51 21.55 4.67
CA GLY A 1 -16.92 22.19 5.94
C GLY A 1 -16.37 21.47 7.16
N GLN A 2 -16.82 20.25 7.45
CA GLN A 2 -16.54 19.54 8.73
C GLN A 2 -15.06 19.31 9.04
N ILE A 3 -14.21 19.00 8.07
CA ILE A 3 -12.77 18.73 8.30
C ILE A 3 -12.03 20.02 8.72
N LYS A 4 -12.38 21.17 8.12
CA LYS A 4 -11.78 22.47 8.50
C LYS A 4 -12.18 22.87 9.92
N GLU A 5 -13.42 22.63 10.31
CA GLU A 5 -13.90 22.90 11.66
C GLU A 5 -13.22 21.96 12.68
N ALA A 6 -13.11 20.65 12.37
CA ALA A 6 -12.36 19.69 13.20
C ALA A 6 -10.90 20.14 13.40
N SER A 7 -10.23 20.62 12.36
CA SER A 7 -8.86 21.14 12.46
C SER A 7 -8.75 22.36 13.35
N ARG A 8 -9.74 23.28 13.28
CA ARG A 8 -9.79 24.47 14.14
C ARG A 8 -10.00 24.08 15.61
N LEU A 9 -10.92 23.17 15.88
CA LEU A 9 -11.18 22.67 17.24
C LEU A 9 -9.97 21.93 17.80
N ALA A 10 -9.30 21.08 17.01
CA ALA A 10 -8.09 20.40 17.43
C ALA A 10 -6.96 21.38 17.80
N LYS A 11 -6.75 22.44 17.00
CA LYS A 11 -5.79 23.52 17.31
C LYS A 11 -6.12 24.23 18.62
N LEU A 12 -7.39 24.49 18.89
CA LEU A 12 -7.82 25.11 20.15
C LEU A 12 -7.61 24.17 21.32
N SER A 13 -7.97 22.89 21.18
CA SER A 13 -7.80 21.88 22.24
C SER A 13 -6.34 21.73 22.66
N VAL A 14 -5.41 21.69 21.71
CA VAL A 14 -3.97 21.64 21.99
C VAL A 14 -3.50 22.90 22.74
N LYS A 15 -4.03 24.09 22.42
CA LYS A 15 -3.70 25.32 23.16
C LYS A 15 -4.19 25.29 24.60
N LEU A 16 -5.35 24.68 24.85
CA LEU A 16 -5.93 24.59 26.21
C LEU A 16 -5.24 23.52 27.05
N ASN A 17 -4.81 22.41 26.43
CA ASN A 17 -4.10 21.33 27.13
C ASN A 17 -2.92 20.80 26.27
N PRO A 18 -1.78 21.52 26.30
CA PRO A 18 -0.62 21.17 25.43
C PRO A 18 0.15 19.92 25.89
N GLN A 19 -0.16 19.38 27.08
CA GLN A 19 0.50 18.16 27.60
C GLN A 19 -0.29 16.88 27.37
N ASP A 20 -1.41 16.92 26.64
CA ASP A 20 -2.16 15.73 26.23
C ASP A 20 -1.72 15.28 24.83
N GLU A 21 -0.99 14.16 24.74
CA GLU A 21 -0.52 13.60 23.46
C GLU A 21 -1.65 13.25 22.51
N ARG A 22 -2.84 12.93 23.03
CA ARG A 22 -3.99 12.55 22.20
C ARG A 22 -4.50 13.74 21.39
N LEU A 23 -4.48 14.94 21.97
CA LEU A 23 -4.89 16.17 21.26
C LEU A 23 -3.93 16.52 20.14
N TRP A 24 -2.63 16.35 20.36
CA TRP A 24 -1.63 16.50 19.30
C TRP A 24 -1.79 15.45 18.18
N ALA A 25 -2.10 14.19 18.53
CA ALA A 25 -2.38 13.14 17.54
C ALA A 25 -3.63 13.44 16.72
N ILE A 26 -4.72 13.92 17.35
CA ILE A 26 -5.95 14.36 16.66
C ILE A 26 -5.66 15.54 15.73
N LEU A 27 -4.87 16.52 16.20
CA LEU A 27 -4.46 17.65 15.37
C LEU A 27 -3.70 17.17 14.14
N ALA A 28 -2.73 16.26 14.31
CA ALA A 28 -1.99 15.67 13.21
C ALA A 28 -2.90 14.95 12.21
N GLU A 29 -3.86 14.16 12.69
CA GLU A 29 -4.84 13.49 11.83
C GLU A 29 -5.64 14.48 10.98
N THR A 30 -6.14 15.56 11.58
CA THR A 30 -6.87 16.59 10.83
C THR A 30 -5.98 17.31 9.82
N GLN A 31 -4.70 17.51 10.15
CA GLN A 31 -3.72 18.11 9.24
C GLN A 31 -3.41 17.20 8.06
N VAL A 32 -3.26 15.89 8.27
CA VAL A 32 -3.12 14.92 7.18
C VAL A 32 -4.33 14.96 6.25
N ARG A 33 -5.54 14.94 6.81
CA ARG A 33 -6.79 15.00 6.02
C ARG A 33 -6.97 16.32 5.25
N THR A 34 -6.31 17.39 5.68
CA THR A 34 -6.31 18.70 5.00
C THR A 34 -5.06 18.92 4.16
N ASN A 35 -4.27 17.87 3.92
CA ASN A 35 -3.02 17.88 3.17
C ASN A 35 -1.93 18.82 3.73
N LEU A 36 -2.00 19.15 5.03
CA LEU A 36 -1.00 19.92 5.76
C LEU A 36 0.04 18.98 6.36
N LEU A 37 0.76 18.25 5.49
CA LEU A 37 1.61 17.12 5.88
C LEU A 37 2.81 17.54 6.73
N GLN A 38 3.37 18.71 6.49
CA GLN A 38 4.52 19.23 7.27
C GLN A 38 4.10 19.61 8.70
N GLU A 39 2.95 20.23 8.85
CA GLU A 39 2.38 20.55 10.16
C GLU A 39 2.04 19.27 10.93
N ALA A 40 1.56 18.23 10.22
CA ALA A 40 1.27 16.94 10.84
C ALA A 40 2.52 16.27 11.40
N THR A 41 3.69 16.38 10.74
CA THR A 41 4.96 15.86 11.30
C THR A 41 5.32 16.56 12.61
N HIS A 42 5.15 17.89 12.68
CA HIS A 42 5.40 18.64 13.91
C HIS A 42 4.45 18.21 15.03
N SER A 43 3.15 18.07 14.73
CA SER A 43 2.16 17.65 15.73
C SER A 43 2.42 16.24 16.26
N LEU A 44 2.78 15.29 15.39
CA LEU A 44 3.17 13.93 15.83
C LEU A 44 4.47 13.92 16.63
N ALA A 45 5.45 14.74 16.27
CA ALA A 45 6.67 14.89 17.06
C ALA A 45 6.36 15.36 18.48
N LYS A 46 5.49 16.38 18.64
CA LYS A 46 5.02 16.85 19.94
C LYS A 46 4.29 15.77 20.74
N ALA A 47 3.39 15.03 20.11
CA ALA A 47 2.72 13.90 20.76
C ALA A 47 3.73 12.85 21.29
N LYS A 48 4.78 12.52 20.50
CA LYS A 48 5.83 11.57 20.90
C LYS A 48 6.75 12.11 22.01
N GLU A 49 7.06 13.40 22.02
CA GLU A 49 7.79 14.02 23.12
C GLU A 49 7.06 13.83 24.46
N ILE A 50 5.72 13.92 24.45
CA ILE A 50 4.87 13.76 25.64
C ILE A 50 4.77 12.27 26.03
N ASN A 51 4.54 11.37 25.05
CA ASN A 51 4.37 9.95 25.31
C ASN A 51 5.18 9.09 24.31
N PRO A 52 6.50 8.94 24.52
CA PRO A 52 7.36 8.19 23.62
C PRO A 52 7.10 6.67 23.66
N LYS A 53 6.38 6.17 24.66
CA LYS A 53 6.03 4.74 24.80
C LYS A 53 4.74 4.36 24.07
N ASN A 54 4.03 5.31 23.45
CA ASN A 54 2.86 5.02 22.65
C ASN A 54 3.26 4.60 21.21
N PRO A 55 3.18 3.31 20.84
CA PRO A 55 3.61 2.83 19.53
C PRO A 55 2.80 3.43 18.38
N LYS A 56 1.52 3.80 18.63
CA LYS A 56 0.64 4.36 17.59
C LYS A 56 1.18 5.68 17.04
N LEU A 57 1.85 6.48 17.85
CA LEU A 57 2.44 7.74 17.41
C LEU A 57 3.61 7.52 16.46
N TRP A 58 4.44 6.49 16.72
CA TRP A 58 5.53 6.08 15.84
C TRP A 58 5.01 5.56 14.51
N PHE A 59 3.97 4.72 14.53
CA PHE A 59 3.35 4.20 13.31
C PHE A 59 2.67 5.30 12.48
N ALA A 60 1.96 6.22 13.13
CA ALA A 60 1.30 7.35 12.47
C ALA A 60 2.33 8.25 11.74
N GLU A 61 3.44 8.58 12.42
CA GLU A 61 4.48 9.39 11.80
C GLU A 61 5.20 8.61 10.69
N GLY A 62 5.45 7.32 10.87
CA GLY A 62 5.99 6.44 9.82
C GLY A 62 5.12 6.43 8.57
N SER A 63 3.79 6.30 8.75
CA SER A 63 2.80 6.38 7.66
C SER A 63 2.84 7.74 6.95
N LEU A 64 2.95 8.82 7.71
CA LEU A 64 3.06 10.17 7.16
C LEU A 64 4.32 10.34 6.30
N TYR A 65 5.46 9.78 6.74
CA TYR A 65 6.69 9.82 5.95
C TYR A 65 6.62 8.95 4.68
N LEU A 66 5.78 7.90 4.65
CA LEU A 66 5.47 7.18 3.39
C LEU A 66 4.74 8.09 2.40
N GLN A 67 3.75 8.85 2.86
CA GLN A 67 3.03 9.82 2.01
C GLN A 67 3.96 10.94 1.52
N LEU A 68 4.90 11.38 2.35
CA LEU A 68 5.93 12.35 2.01
C LEU A 68 7.04 11.76 1.12
N LYS A 69 6.91 10.52 0.63
CA LYS A 69 7.88 9.82 -0.21
C LYS A 69 9.29 9.75 0.44
N ASN A 70 9.35 9.68 1.77
CA ASN A 70 10.58 9.49 2.53
C ASN A 70 10.61 8.10 3.22
N PRO A 71 10.85 7.03 2.45
CA PRO A 71 10.76 5.65 2.97
C PRO A 71 11.88 5.31 3.97
N LYS A 72 13.02 6.02 3.96
CA LYS A 72 14.08 5.79 4.94
C LYS A 72 13.64 6.21 6.34
N GLN A 73 13.07 7.41 6.46
CA GLN A 73 12.56 7.92 7.73
C GLN A 73 11.34 7.10 8.19
N ALA A 74 10.45 6.73 7.26
CA ALA A 74 9.33 5.84 7.55
C ALA A 74 9.79 4.50 8.17
N THR A 75 10.78 3.84 7.55
CA THR A 75 11.36 2.60 8.06
C THR A 75 11.84 2.76 9.51
N TYR A 76 12.65 3.78 9.77
CA TYR A 76 13.17 4.04 11.13
C TYR A 76 12.06 4.18 12.17
N LEU A 77 11.04 4.98 11.86
CA LEU A 77 9.93 5.25 12.78
C LEU A 77 9.06 4.00 13.01
N ILE A 78 8.74 3.27 11.95
CA ILE A 78 7.94 2.04 12.06
C ILE A 78 8.71 0.99 12.87
N GLU A 79 10.01 0.82 12.66
CA GLU A 79 10.85 -0.11 13.45
C GLU A 79 10.90 0.28 14.92
N LYS A 80 10.95 1.59 15.24
CA LYS A 80 10.83 2.07 16.63
C LYS A 80 9.48 1.72 17.25
N GLY A 81 8.39 1.91 16.52
CA GLY A 81 7.06 1.48 16.98
C GLY A 81 6.96 -0.03 17.19
N LEU A 82 7.56 -0.83 16.29
CA LEU A 82 7.59 -2.30 16.40
C LEU A 82 8.46 -2.82 17.54
N GLN A 83 9.45 -2.06 18.03
CA GLN A 83 10.17 -2.40 19.26
C GLN A 83 9.25 -2.32 20.50
N ILE A 84 8.22 -1.47 20.47
CA ILE A 84 7.25 -1.29 21.55
C ILE A 84 6.06 -2.25 21.38
N ASP A 85 5.52 -2.35 20.16
CA ASP A 85 4.40 -3.25 19.81
C ASP A 85 4.81 -4.18 18.65
N PRO A 86 5.45 -5.33 18.95
CA PRO A 86 5.94 -6.27 17.93
C PRO A 86 4.84 -7.10 17.26
N LYS A 87 3.57 -7.00 17.70
CA LYS A 87 2.45 -7.78 17.15
C LYS A 87 1.53 -6.96 16.25
N ASN A 88 1.99 -5.84 15.74
CA ASN A 88 1.19 -4.97 14.87
C ASN A 88 1.31 -5.37 13.40
N ALA A 89 0.31 -6.08 12.88
CA ALA A 89 0.29 -6.52 11.49
C ALA A 89 0.32 -5.35 10.49
N HIS A 90 -0.41 -4.25 10.77
CA HIS A 90 -0.42 -3.08 9.89
C HIS A 90 0.92 -2.36 9.87
N ALA A 91 1.64 -2.31 10.99
CA ALA A 91 2.98 -1.75 11.02
C ALA A 91 3.97 -2.55 10.17
N TYR A 92 3.91 -3.88 10.20
CA TYR A 92 4.71 -4.72 9.29
C TYR A 92 4.33 -4.51 7.83
N PHE A 93 3.05 -4.33 7.50
CA PHE A 93 2.62 -4.00 6.15
C PHE A 93 3.22 -2.67 5.68
N GLN A 94 3.12 -1.61 6.50
CA GLN A 94 3.74 -0.32 6.20
C GLN A 94 5.27 -0.41 6.06
N LEU A 95 5.93 -1.23 6.91
CA LEU A 95 7.36 -1.49 6.80
C LEU A 95 7.70 -2.14 5.45
N GLY A 96 6.91 -3.11 5.01
CA GLY A 96 7.06 -3.75 3.70
C GLY A 96 6.96 -2.73 2.55
N ASN A 97 5.96 -1.85 2.59
CA ASN A 97 5.79 -0.78 1.61
C ASN A 97 7.01 0.17 1.60
N ALA A 98 7.49 0.60 2.78
CA ALA A 98 8.69 1.42 2.89
C ALA A 98 9.93 0.74 2.28
N GLN A 99 10.02 -0.58 2.42
CA GLN A 99 11.14 -1.38 1.91
C GLN A 99 11.04 -1.61 0.40
N ILE A 100 9.84 -1.75 -0.18
CA ILE A 100 9.64 -1.75 -1.64
C ILE A 100 10.13 -0.42 -2.24
N MET A 101 9.69 0.72 -1.66
CA MET A 101 10.11 2.05 -2.13
C MET A 101 11.64 2.27 -2.06
N GLN A 102 12.35 1.47 -1.25
CA GLN A 102 13.82 1.44 -1.18
C GLN A 102 14.45 0.34 -2.03
N SER A 103 13.68 -0.39 -2.83
CA SER A 103 14.10 -1.56 -3.62
C SER A 103 14.71 -2.69 -2.78
N LYS A 104 14.37 -2.76 -1.48
CA LYS A 104 14.83 -3.78 -0.52
C LYS A 104 13.89 -4.99 -0.52
N LEU A 105 13.77 -5.66 -1.67
CA LEU A 105 12.75 -6.68 -1.93
C LEU A 105 12.74 -7.84 -0.91
N ARG A 106 13.91 -8.35 -0.48
CA ARG A 106 13.98 -9.44 0.51
C ARG A 106 13.44 -9.03 1.87
N LEU A 107 13.71 -7.80 2.30
CA LEU A 107 13.21 -7.27 3.57
C LEU A 107 11.70 -7.02 3.47
N ALA A 108 11.23 -6.44 2.37
CA ALA A 108 9.81 -6.23 2.11
C ALA A 108 9.02 -7.55 2.18
N LEU A 109 9.52 -8.62 1.53
CA LEU A 109 8.89 -9.95 1.61
C LEU A 109 8.80 -10.46 3.04
N LYS A 110 9.86 -10.27 3.84
CA LYS A 110 9.87 -10.67 5.26
C LYS A 110 8.83 -9.88 6.06
N ALA A 111 8.75 -8.57 5.84
CA ALA A 111 7.78 -7.72 6.53
C ALA A 111 6.33 -8.09 6.18
N PHE A 112 6.00 -8.31 4.91
CA PHE A 112 4.66 -8.74 4.50
C PHE A 112 4.30 -10.14 5.04
N LYS A 113 5.27 -11.07 5.11
CA LYS A 113 5.05 -12.37 5.75
C LYS A 113 4.74 -12.23 7.24
N ASN A 114 5.44 -11.34 7.96
CA ASN A 114 5.12 -11.07 9.35
C ASN A 114 3.70 -10.49 9.50
N ALA A 115 3.30 -9.57 8.61
CA ALA A 115 1.96 -9.01 8.60
C ALA A 115 0.88 -10.08 8.41
N SER A 116 1.04 -10.95 7.40
CA SER A 116 0.07 -12.02 7.11
C SER A 116 0.08 -13.14 8.16
N ASN A 117 1.21 -13.42 8.81
CA ASN A 117 1.27 -14.37 9.92
C ASN A 117 0.49 -13.86 11.15
N LEU A 118 0.56 -12.56 11.43
CA LEU A 118 -0.20 -11.93 12.51
C LEU A 118 -1.69 -11.79 12.20
N LYS A 119 -2.03 -11.57 10.93
CA LYS A 119 -3.40 -11.43 10.44
C LYS A 119 -3.58 -12.25 9.16
N PRO A 120 -3.98 -13.55 9.26
CA PRO A 120 -4.01 -14.47 8.11
C PRO A 120 -4.93 -14.07 6.95
N LYS A 121 -5.92 -13.21 7.18
CA LYS A 121 -6.82 -12.67 6.14
C LYS A 121 -6.44 -11.25 5.70
N PHE A 122 -5.22 -10.80 5.98
CA PHE A 122 -4.72 -9.51 5.52
C PHE A 122 -4.31 -9.63 4.05
N TRP A 123 -5.31 -9.63 3.18
CA TRP A 123 -5.13 -9.91 1.75
C TRP A 123 -4.15 -8.94 1.08
N GLU A 124 -4.12 -7.67 1.46
CA GLU A 124 -3.17 -6.68 0.92
C GLU A 124 -1.72 -7.06 1.22
N ALA A 125 -1.45 -7.55 2.44
CA ALA A 125 -0.11 -8.01 2.79
C ALA A 125 0.28 -9.29 2.05
N ILE A 126 -0.68 -10.18 1.77
CA ILE A 126 -0.46 -11.38 0.98
C ILE A 126 -0.26 -10.99 -0.50
N ASN A 127 -1.10 -10.10 -1.04
CA ASN A 127 -0.95 -9.57 -2.40
C ASN A 127 0.44 -8.98 -2.63
N ASN A 128 0.92 -8.15 -1.71
CA ASN A 128 2.23 -7.52 -1.84
C ASN A 128 3.40 -8.52 -1.73
N GLN A 129 3.22 -9.70 -1.12
CA GLN A 129 4.19 -10.79 -1.26
C GLN A 129 4.28 -11.25 -2.72
N GLY A 130 3.15 -11.36 -3.41
CA GLY A 130 3.09 -11.69 -4.84
C GLY A 130 3.85 -10.65 -5.69
N LEU A 131 3.59 -9.35 -5.46
CA LEU A 131 4.29 -8.27 -6.14
C LEU A 131 5.81 -8.39 -5.97
N VAL A 132 6.27 -8.57 -4.74
CA VAL A 132 7.70 -8.70 -4.44
C VAL A 132 8.30 -9.95 -5.07
N LEU A 133 7.62 -11.09 -4.99
CA LEU A 133 8.09 -12.35 -5.58
C LEU A 133 8.22 -12.23 -7.11
N PHE A 134 7.26 -11.57 -7.77
CA PHE A 134 7.32 -11.35 -9.20
C PHE A 134 8.53 -10.47 -9.58
N GLU A 135 8.77 -9.37 -8.87
CA GLU A 135 9.95 -8.52 -9.08
C GLU A 135 11.27 -9.27 -8.83
N MET A 136 11.29 -10.23 -7.91
CA MET A 136 12.43 -11.13 -7.68
C MET A 136 12.60 -12.20 -8.78
N GLY A 137 11.70 -12.27 -9.77
CA GLY A 137 11.71 -13.29 -10.83
C GLY A 137 11.11 -14.64 -10.42
N LYS A 138 10.50 -14.73 -9.25
CA LYS A 138 9.87 -15.93 -8.70
C LYS A 138 8.41 -16.04 -9.13
N ILE A 139 8.18 -16.04 -10.46
CA ILE A 139 6.85 -15.88 -11.06
C ILE A 139 5.88 -17.00 -10.62
N LYS A 140 6.33 -18.26 -10.57
CA LYS A 140 5.49 -19.38 -10.13
C LYS A 140 5.03 -19.23 -8.68
N GLU A 141 5.92 -18.75 -7.79
CA GLU A 141 5.57 -18.47 -6.39
C GLU A 141 4.56 -17.32 -6.31
N ALA A 142 4.73 -16.25 -7.10
CA ALA A 142 3.80 -15.13 -7.15
C ALA A 142 2.40 -15.56 -7.60
N ILE A 143 2.28 -16.42 -8.63
CA ILE A 143 1.01 -16.99 -9.10
C ILE A 143 0.28 -17.72 -7.96
N ILE A 144 1.00 -18.57 -7.20
CA ILE A 144 0.41 -19.29 -6.07
C ILE A 144 -0.13 -18.30 -5.01
N ILE A 145 0.62 -17.25 -4.72
CA ILE A 145 0.20 -16.21 -3.77
C ILE A 145 -1.07 -15.51 -4.26
N TRP A 146 -1.13 -15.05 -5.50
CA TRP A 146 -2.30 -14.33 -6.00
C TRP A 146 -3.53 -15.23 -6.13
N ARG A 147 -3.38 -16.50 -6.52
CA ARG A 147 -4.49 -17.47 -6.47
C ARG A 147 -5.04 -17.61 -5.05
N ASN A 148 -4.18 -17.67 -4.03
CA ASN A 148 -4.61 -17.68 -2.63
C ASN A 148 -5.31 -16.36 -2.24
N VAL A 149 -4.81 -15.20 -2.66
CA VAL A 149 -5.47 -13.91 -2.40
C VAL A 149 -6.90 -13.93 -2.92
N LEU A 150 -7.12 -14.39 -4.15
CA LEU A 150 -8.45 -14.41 -4.78
C LEU A 150 -9.45 -15.36 -4.08
N THR A 151 -8.98 -16.28 -3.22
CA THR A 151 -9.87 -17.06 -2.33
C THR A 151 -10.32 -16.28 -1.09
N ILE A 152 -9.61 -15.21 -0.72
CA ILE A 152 -9.87 -14.37 0.45
C ILE A 152 -10.67 -13.14 0.06
N GLU A 153 -10.22 -12.48 -1.02
CA GLU A 153 -10.77 -11.22 -1.52
C GLU A 153 -10.66 -11.17 -3.04
N LYS A 154 -11.78 -10.97 -3.73
CA LYS A 154 -11.80 -10.63 -5.15
C LYS A 154 -11.50 -9.13 -5.29
N ASN A 155 -10.41 -8.81 -5.94
CA ASN A 155 -9.97 -7.42 -6.11
C ASN A 155 -9.25 -7.27 -7.45
N PRO A 156 -9.45 -6.19 -8.20
CA PRO A 156 -8.84 -5.97 -9.51
C PRO A 156 -7.31 -6.02 -9.51
N GLU A 157 -6.66 -5.61 -8.42
CA GLU A 157 -5.21 -5.63 -8.33
C GLU A 157 -4.62 -7.05 -8.45
N PRO A 158 -4.93 -8.00 -7.55
CA PRO A 158 -4.41 -9.36 -7.67
C PRO A 158 -4.92 -10.11 -8.91
N MET A 159 -6.11 -9.78 -9.43
CA MET A 159 -6.63 -10.37 -10.68
C MET A 159 -5.73 -10.01 -11.86
N LEU A 160 -5.44 -8.71 -12.05
CA LEU A 160 -4.62 -8.26 -13.16
C LEU A 160 -3.16 -8.70 -13.01
N ALA A 161 -2.62 -8.68 -11.79
CA ALA A 161 -1.28 -9.18 -11.50
C ALA A 161 -1.14 -10.67 -11.83
N LEU A 162 -2.12 -11.49 -11.45
CA LEU A 162 -2.19 -12.91 -11.80
C LEU A 162 -2.29 -13.11 -13.33
N ALA A 163 -3.17 -12.35 -13.99
CA ALA A 163 -3.32 -12.40 -15.44
C ALA A 163 -1.99 -12.13 -16.17
N ALA A 164 -1.28 -11.08 -15.76
CA ALA A 164 0.02 -10.72 -16.32
C ALA A 164 1.08 -11.81 -16.09
N ALA A 165 1.08 -12.41 -14.89
CA ALA A 165 2.01 -13.49 -14.54
C ALA A 165 1.76 -14.78 -15.35
N LEU A 166 0.50 -15.16 -15.56
CA LEU A 166 0.10 -16.30 -16.40
C LEU A 166 0.51 -16.07 -17.85
N ASN A 167 0.24 -14.89 -18.40
CA ASN A 167 0.65 -14.51 -19.73
C ASN A 167 2.18 -14.58 -19.91
N GLN A 168 2.95 -14.11 -18.92
CA GLN A 168 4.42 -14.17 -18.94
C GLN A 168 4.95 -15.59 -19.05
N LEU A 169 4.29 -16.57 -18.45
CA LEU A 169 4.68 -18.00 -18.55
C LEU A 169 4.13 -18.69 -19.81
N LYS A 170 3.54 -17.94 -20.75
CA LYS A 170 2.86 -18.49 -21.92
C LYS A 170 1.76 -19.51 -21.57
N GLN A 171 1.23 -19.42 -20.37
CA GLN A 171 0.04 -20.14 -19.94
C GLN A 171 -1.20 -19.32 -20.32
N THR A 172 -1.17 -18.68 -21.50
CA THR A 172 -2.27 -17.93 -22.08
C THR A 172 -3.40 -18.88 -22.44
N ASN A 173 -4.24 -19.06 -21.48
CA ASN A 173 -5.53 -19.68 -21.61
C ASN A 173 -6.60 -18.59 -21.37
N ASN A 174 -7.85 -18.93 -21.49
CA ASN A 174 -8.95 -18.02 -21.22
C ASN A 174 -8.86 -17.40 -19.81
N GLU A 175 -8.30 -18.12 -18.82
CA GLU A 175 -8.14 -17.64 -17.44
C GLU A 175 -7.41 -16.28 -17.37
N SER A 176 -6.27 -16.12 -18.05
CA SER A 176 -5.52 -14.88 -18.05
C SER A 176 -6.33 -13.72 -18.64
N ARG A 177 -7.04 -13.97 -19.74
CA ARG A 177 -7.88 -12.97 -20.41
C ARG A 177 -9.11 -12.61 -19.58
N ASP A 178 -9.78 -13.59 -19.00
CA ASP A 178 -10.98 -13.39 -18.20
C ASP A 178 -10.67 -12.57 -16.95
N LEU A 179 -9.57 -12.89 -16.25
CA LEU A 179 -9.08 -12.12 -15.11
C LEU A 179 -8.74 -10.67 -15.50
N ALA A 180 -8.09 -10.45 -16.64
CA ALA A 180 -7.77 -9.11 -17.12
C ALA A 180 -9.03 -8.30 -17.45
N LYS A 181 -10.00 -8.92 -18.16
CA LYS A 181 -11.29 -8.29 -18.49
C LYS A 181 -12.06 -7.89 -17.24
N GLU A 182 -12.16 -8.81 -16.25
CA GLU A 182 -12.85 -8.56 -15.00
C GLU A 182 -12.15 -7.43 -14.20
N ALA A 183 -10.82 -7.47 -14.07
CA ALA A 183 -10.06 -6.44 -13.37
C ALA A 183 -10.22 -5.05 -13.98
N LEU A 184 -10.12 -4.93 -15.31
CA LEU A 184 -10.26 -3.65 -16.02
C LEU A 184 -11.72 -3.14 -16.02
N ALA A 185 -12.71 -4.04 -15.95
CA ALA A 185 -14.11 -3.65 -15.82
C ALA A 185 -14.41 -3.09 -14.42
N GLU A 186 -13.82 -3.68 -13.38
CA GLU A 186 -14.01 -3.24 -12.00
C GLU A 186 -13.23 -1.96 -11.66
N ASN A 187 -11.96 -1.88 -12.09
CA ASN A 187 -11.15 -0.67 -11.93
C ASN A 187 -10.33 -0.35 -13.18
N PRO A 188 -10.84 0.52 -14.06
CA PRO A 188 -10.17 0.88 -15.31
C PRO A 188 -8.83 1.59 -15.11
N ASN A 189 -8.56 2.20 -13.94
CA ASN A 189 -7.31 2.90 -13.68
C ASN A 189 -6.08 1.98 -13.76
N TYR A 190 -6.26 0.66 -13.57
CA TYR A 190 -5.17 -0.31 -13.73
C TYR A 190 -4.62 -0.43 -15.16
N VAL A 191 -5.25 0.17 -16.16
CA VAL A 191 -4.67 0.30 -17.51
C VAL A 191 -3.46 1.23 -17.51
N SER A 192 -3.37 2.17 -16.56
CA SER A 192 -2.31 3.17 -16.43
C SER A 192 -1.10 2.62 -15.67
N THR A 193 0.08 2.72 -16.28
CA THR A 193 1.35 2.39 -15.60
C THR A 193 1.63 3.31 -14.41
N GLN A 194 1.16 4.56 -14.45
CA GLN A 194 1.28 5.47 -13.31
C GLN A 194 0.45 4.97 -12.13
N HIS A 195 -0.80 4.58 -12.35
CA HIS A 195 -1.64 4.00 -11.29
C HIS A 195 -1.00 2.73 -10.71
N GLN A 196 -0.51 1.83 -11.58
CA GLN A 196 0.21 0.62 -11.15
C GLN A 196 1.44 0.97 -10.27
N ALA A 197 2.21 1.99 -10.65
CA ALA A 197 3.36 2.46 -9.86
C ALA A 197 2.94 3.04 -8.49
N ASP A 198 1.83 3.75 -8.44
CA ASP A 198 1.26 4.28 -7.18
C ASP A 198 0.76 3.15 -6.26
N GLN A 199 0.37 1.99 -6.83
CA GLN A 199 0.10 0.74 -6.12
C GLN A 199 1.36 -0.10 -5.83
N LEU A 200 2.56 0.47 -5.97
CA LEU A 200 3.86 -0.16 -5.73
C LEU A 200 4.21 -1.33 -6.67
N TRP A 201 3.57 -1.40 -7.82
CA TRP A 201 3.97 -2.37 -8.85
C TRP A 201 5.37 -2.03 -9.37
N GLY A 202 6.24 -3.02 -9.38
CA GLY A 202 7.59 -2.87 -9.92
C GLY A 202 7.61 -2.94 -11.44
N TYR A 203 8.76 -2.59 -12.01
CA TYR A 203 8.95 -2.50 -13.44
C TYR A 203 8.63 -3.80 -14.19
N LYS A 204 9.01 -4.96 -13.64
CA LYS A 204 8.79 -6.24 -14.32
C LYS A 204 7.30 -6.57 -14.47
N LEU A 205 6.50 -6.31 -13.44
CA LEU A 205 5.07 -6.57 -13.50
C LEU A 205 4.36 -5.59 -14.43
N GLN A 206 4.75 -4.31 -14.43
CA GLN A 206 4.24 -3.31 -15.38
C GLN A 206 4.52 -3.72 -16.83
N GLU A 207 5.73 -4.17 -17.15
CA GLU A 207 6.08 -4.65 -18.49
C GLU A 207 5.35 -5.95 -18.88
N ALA A 208 5.12 -6.85 -17.90
CA ALA A 208 4.32 -8.05 -18.14
C ALA A 208 2.86 -7.71 -18.44
N THR A 209 2.30 -6.73 -17.74
CA THR A 209 0.93 -6.23 -17.94
C THR A 209 0.79 -5.54 -19.29
N LYS A 210 1.77 -4.72 -19.68
CA LYS A 210 1.80 -4.10 -21.00
C LYS A 210 1.83 -5.13 -22.13
N LYS A 211 2.59 -6.24 -21.95
CA LYS A 211 2.58 -7.34 -22.91
C LYS A 211 1.23 -8.07 -22.96
N LEU A 212 0.58 -8.25 -21.83
CA LEU A 212 -0.78 -8.81 -21.75
C LEU A 212 -1.79 -7.95 -22.50
N PHE A 213 -1.73 -6.63 -22.36
CA PHE A 213 -2.63 -5.69 -23.06
C PHE A 213 -2.45 -5.64 -24.57
N ASN A 214 -1.36 -6.18 -25.11
CA ASN A 214 -1.17 -6.37 -26.56
C ASN A 214 -1.90 -7.61 -27.11
N ASP A 215 -2.57 -8.41 -26.27
CA ASP A 215 -3.39 -9.53 -26.74
C ASP A 215 -4.60 -8.98 -27.53
N PRO A 216 -4.81 -9.39 -28.80
CA PRO A 216 -5.93 -8.91 -29.60
C PRO A 216 -7.31 -9.13 -28.97
N GLU A 217 -7.47 -10.19 -28.18
CA GLU A 217 -8.71 -10.52 -27.48
C GLU A 217 -9.03 -9.57 -26.30
N LEU A 218 -8.06 -8.74 -25.88
CA LEU A 218 -8.24 -7.73 -24.82
C LEU A 218 -8.38 -6.31 -25.38
N LYS A 219 -8.23 -6.12 -26.69
CA LYS A 219 -8.19 -4.80 -27.31
C LYS A 219 -9.38 -3.93 -26.91
N PHE A 220 -10.59 -4.45 -27.00
CA PHE A 220 -11.82 -3.71 -26.66
C PHE A 220 -11.85 -3.32 -25.17
N ASP A 221 -11.46 -4.25 -24.26
CA ASP A 221 -11.48 -4.01 -22.83
C ASP A 221 -10.42 -3.00 -22.40
N VAL A 222 -9.24 -3.03 -23.03
CA VAL A 222 -8.17 -2.04 -22.81
C VAL A 222 -8.60 -0.66 -23.33
N GLU A 223 -9.16 -0.55 -24.53
CA GLU A 223 -9.67 0.72 -25.08
C GLU A 223 -10.79 1.30 -24.19
N ARG A 224 -11.71 0.45 -23.73
CA ARG A 224 -12.77 0.84 -22.79
C ARG A 224 -12.20 1.34 -21.47
N ALA A 225 -11.19 0.66 -20.92
CA ALA A 225 -10.53 1.06 -19.67
C ALA A 225 -9.79 2.39 -19.84
N LEU A 226 -9.09 2.60 -20.96
CA LEU A 226 -8.44 3.89 -21.29
C LEU A 226 -9.43 5.05 -21.36
N ALA A 227 -10.63 4.82 -21.92
CA ALA A 227 -11.66 5.84 -22.01
C ALA A 227 -12.31 6.19 -20.64
N ASN A 228 -12.26 5.29 -19.66
CA ASN A 228 -12.87 5.43 -18.33
C ASN A 228 -11.86 5.61 -17.18
N SER A 229 -10.56 5.61 -17.47
CA SER A 229 -9.52 5.88 -16.46
C SER A 229 -9.43 7.38 -16.15
N ASN A 230 -9.23 7.72 -14.85
CA ASN A 230 -9.07 9.09 -14.35
C ASN A 230 -7.61 9.53 -14.30
#